data_74a33b85e7c2a09b11743ba3a4bd556b
#
_entry.id   74a33b85e7c2a09b11743ba3a4bd556b
#
_cell.length_a   1.000
_cell.length_b   1.000
_cell.length_c   1.000
_cell.angle_alpha   90.00
_cell.angle_beta   90.00
_cell.angle_gamma   90.00
#
_symmetry.space_group_name_H-M   'P 1'
#
loop_
_entity.id
_entity.type
_entity.pdbx_description
1 polymer ?
#
loop_
_entity_poly.entity_id
_entity_poly.type
_entity_poly.pdbx_seq_one_letter_code
_entity_poly.pdbx_strand_id
1 'polypeptide(L)'
;NKSLSAWGVEGRVPFLDKEFLDVAMRLNPAAKMCPGTTIEKRIVREAFADMLPASVAWRQKEQFSDGVGYSWIDTLKQITSEAVTDEMMAHAAERFPINTPMNKEEYYYRSIFEEHFPSDSAARSVPHEASVACSTAIALEWDEAWKKMNDPSGRAVKGVHEQAY
;
A
#
# COMPACT_ATOMS: atom_id res chain seq x y z
N ASN A 1 -12.42 -5.52 5.46
CA ASN A 1 -13.68 -5.96 6.09
C ASN A 1 -14.83 -4.98 5.91
N LYS A 2 -14.68 -3.70 6.32
CA LYS A 2 -15.80 -2.74 6.29
C LYS A 2 -16.43 -2.58 4.91
N SER A 3 -15.65 -2.44 3.85
CA SER A 3 -16.13 -2.29 2.48
C SER A 3 -16.84 -3.55 1.96
N LEU A 4 -16.33 -4.72 2.26
CA LEU A 4 -16.97 -5.99 1.90
C LEU A 4 -18.27 -6.19 2.68
N SER A 5 -18.22 -5.95 3.99
CA SER A 5 -19.37 -6.13 4.89
C SER A 5 -20.53 -5.17 4.57
N ALA A 6 -20.24 -3.96 4.11
CA ALA A 6 -21.25 -2.99 3.67
C ALA A 6 -22.12 -3.52 2.51
N TRP A 7 -21.60 -4.45 1.73
CA TRP A 7 -22.28 -5.05 0.59
C TRP A 7 -22.67 -6.51 0.81
N GLY A 8 -22.65 -6.98 2.06
CA GLY A 8 -23.00 -8.36 2.40
C GLY A 8 -22.04 -9.42 1.86
N VAL A 9 -20.81 -9.02 1.54
CA VAL A 9 -19.76 -9.92 1.03
C VAL A 9 -18.85 -10.37 2.17
N GLU A 10 -18.66 -11.66 2.34
CA GLU A 10 -17.74 -12.22 3.31
C GLU A 10 -16.38 -12.49 2.64
N GLY A 11 -15.31 -11.91 3.17
CA GLY A 11 -13.94 -12.15 2.73
C GLY A 11 -13.39 -13.46 3.31
N ARG A 12 -12.88 -14.33 2.48
CA ARG A 12 -12.14 -15.53 2.88
C ARG A 12 -10.64 -15.28 2.73
N VAL A 13 -9.89 -15.62 3.76
CA VAL A 13 -8.43 -15.37 3.84
C VAL A 13 -7.69 -16.69 4.08
N PRO A 14 -7.40 -17.49 3.05
CA PRO A 14 -6.79 -18.81 3.18
C PRO A 14 -5.48 -18.81 3.98
N PHE A 15 -4.69 -17.73 3.88
CA PHE A 15 -3.43 -17.59 4.62
C PHE A 15 -3.60 -17.39 6.13
N LEU A 16 -4.83 -17.16 6.62
CA LEU A 16 -5.15 -17.10 8.05
C LEU A 16 -5.78 -18.40 8.56
N ASP A 17 -5.85 -19.42 7.72
CA ASP A 17 -6.25 -20.75 8.16
C ASP A 17 -5.27 -21.28 9.21
N LYS A 18 -5.82 -21.91 10.27
CA LYS A 18 -5.02 -22.31 11.42
C LYS A 18 -3.98 -23.37 11.08
N GLU A 19 -4.35 -24.35 10.25
CA GLU A 19 -3.44 -25.42 9.84
C GLU A 19 -2.34 -24.85 8.93
N PHE A 20 -2.72 -23.95 8.00
CA PHE A 20 -1.74 -23.25 7.17
C PHE A 20 -0.76 -22.44 8.01
N LEU A 21 -1.25 -21.66 8.98
CA LEU A 21 -0.39 -20.86 9.87
C LEU A 21 0.57 -21.76 10.67
N ASP A 22 0.08 -22.88 11.19
CA ASP A 22 0.89 -23.83 11.98
C ASP A 22 2.05 -24.39 11.13
N VAL A 23 1.77 -24.80 9.90
CA VAL A 23 2.81 -25.25 8.96
C VAL A 23 3.77 -24.11 8.63
N ALA A 24 3.25 -22.95 8.25
CA ALA A 24 4.06 -21.82 7.83
C ALA A 24 4.99 -21.30 8.95
N MET A 25 4.53 -21.33 10.21
CA MET A 25 5.33 -20.91 11.37
C MET A 25 6.39 -21.93 11.78
N ARG A 26 6.21 -23.20 11.46
CA ARG A 26 7.19 -24.26 11.72
C ARG A 26 8.31 -24.33 10.68
N LEU A 27 8.12 -23.74 9.51
CA LEU A 27 9.17 -23.68 8.49
C LEU A 27 10.37 -22.88 9.00
N ASN A 28 11.57 -23.35 8.66
CA ASN A 28 12.79 -22.61 8.96
C ASN A 28 12.69 -21.19 8.38
N PRO A 29 12.86 -20.13 9.19
CA PRO A 29 12.84 -18.75 8.71
C PRO A 29 13.75 -18.49 7.51
N ALA A 30 14.93 -19.11 7.46
CA ALA A 30 15.86 -18.97 6.34
C ALA A 30 15.27 -19.40 5.00
N ALA A 31 14.36 -20.38 4.97
CA ALA A 31 13.67 -20.80 3.75
C ALA A 31 12.62 -19.79 3.26
N LYS A 32 12.21 -18.86 4.12
CA LYS A 32 11.22 -17.81 3.83
C LYS A 32 11.85 -16.45 3.56
N MET A 33 13.12 -16.30 3.83
CA MET A 33 13.85 -15.03 3.61
C MET A 33 14.09 -14.78 2.13
N CYS A 34 14.14 -13.49 1.79
CA CYS A 34 14.48 -13.01 0.47
C CYS A 34 15.76 -12.15 0.58
N PRO A 35 16.96 -12.76 0.53
CA PRO A 35 18.24 -12.06 0.77
C PRO A 35 18.72 -11.20 -0.42
N GLY A 36 17.84 -10.80 -1.33
CA GLY A 36 18.17 -9.97 -2.48
C GLY A 36 18.64 -10.74 -3.73
N THR A 37 18.88 -12.03 -3.59
CA THR A 37 19.30 -12.92 -4.71
C THR A 37 18.20 -13.90 -5.13
N THR A 38 17.09 -13.90 -4.41
CA THR A 38 15.96 -14.79 -4.66
C THR A 38 14.66 -13.98 -4.74
N ILE A 39 13.73 -14.46 -5.55
CA ILE A 39 12.41 -13.86 -5.70
C ILE A 39 11.61 -13.99 -4.38
N GLU A 40 10.81 -12.97 -4.08
CA GLU A 40 9.93 -13.00 -2.89
C GLU A 40 8.94 -14.15 -2.99
N LYS A 41 8.55 -14.67 -1.82
CA LYS A 41 7.61 -15.80 -1.68
C LYS A 41 8.03 -17.05 -2.46
N ARG A 42 9.31 -17.26 -2.66
CA ARG A 42 9.86 -18.37 -3.45
C ARG A 42 9.27 -19.71 -3.05
N ILE A 43 9.23 -20.02 -1.76
CA ILE A 43 8.68 -21.29 -1.26
C ILE A 43 7.22 -21.54 -1.68
N VAL A 44 6.39 -20.47 -1.70
CA VAL A 44 5.00 -20.57 -2.15
C VAL A 44 4.96 -20.76 -3.66
N ARG A 45 5.79 -20.06 -4.42
CA ARG A 45 5.87 -20.16 -5.89
C ARG A 45 6.30 -21.56 -6.31
N GLU A 46 7.32 -22.10 -5.66
CA GLU A 46 7.79 -23.48 -5.91
C GLU A 46 6.71 -24.51 -5.59
N ALA A 47 5.96 -24.35 -4.51
CA ALA A 47 4.88 -25.26 -4.13
C ALA A 47 3.74 -25.32 -5.14
N PHE A 48 3.55 -24.29 -5.96
CA PHE A 48 2.47 -24.19 -6.96
C PHE A 48 2.98 -24.09 -8.40
N ALA A 49 4.28 -24.27 -8.64
CA ALA A 49 4.89 -24.09 -9.95
C ALA A 49 4.30 -25.03 -11.01
N ASP A 50 3.94 -26.24 -10.63
CA ASP A 50 3.34 -27.23 -11.53
C ASP A 50 1.84 -26.99 -11.79
N MET A 51 1.20 -26.15 -10.98
CA MET A 51 -0.24 -25.88 -11.04
C MET A 51 -0.56 -24.58 -11.78
N LEU A 52 0.42 -23.68 -11.91
CA LEU A 52 0.23 -22.36 -12.48
C LEU A 52 1.11 -22.16 -13.72
N PRO A 53 0.64 -21.39 -14.72
CA PRO A 53 1.51 -20.96 -15.81
C PRO A 53 2.74 -20.22 -15.28
N ALA A 54 3.90 -20.43 -15.89
CA ALA A 54 5.14 -19.80 -15.47
C ALA A 54 5.06 -18.26 -15.39
N SER A 55 4.35 -17.64 -16.34
CA SER A 55 4.07 -16.20 -16.35
C SER A 55 3.28 -15.69 -15.14
N VAL A 56 2.55 -16.56 -14.45
CA VAL A 56 1.83 -16.24 -13.21
C VAL A 56 2.67 -16.60 -11.99
N ALA A 57 3.22 -17.82 -11.97
CA ALA A 57 4.00 -18.33 -10.84
C ALA A 57 5.23 -17.47 -10.52
N TRP A 58 5.89 -16.93 -11.55
CA TRP A 58 7.17 -16.24 -11.43
C TRP A 58 7.12 -14.74 -11.72
N ARG A 59 5.91 -14.17 -11.91
CA ARG A 59 5.77 -12.73 -12.15
C ARG A 59 6.28 -11.90 -10.98
N GLN A 60 6.64 -10.64 -11.26
CA GLN A 60 6.93 -9.63 -10.25
C GLN A 60 5.80 -9.57 -9.21
N LYS A 61 6.18 -9.54 -7.93
CA LYS A 61 5.22 -9.20 -6.88
C LYS A 61 4.90 -7.71 -6.98
N GLU A 62 3.63 -7.43 -7.08
CA GLU A 62 3.12 -6.07 -6.99
C GLU A 62 2.32 -5.90 -5.71
N GLN A 63 2.33 -4.70 -5.17
CA GLN A 63 1.40 -4.33 -4.12
C GLN A 63 0.00 -4.14 -4.71
N PHE A 64 -1.00 -4.17 -3.86
CA PHE A 64 -2.37 -3.99 -4.30
C PHE A 64 -2.59 -2.62 -4.97
N SER A 65 -1.91 -1.59 -4.48
CA SER A 65 -1.88 -0.26 -5.09
C SER A 65 -1.27 -0.25 -6.49
N ASP A 66 -0.22 -1.03 -6.70
CA ASP A 66 0.48 -1.10 -7.99
C ASP A 66 -0.26 -1.95 -9.00
N GLY A 67 -0.98 -2.98 -8.52
CA GLY A 67 -1.76 -3.90 -9.34
C GLY A 67 -2.94 -3.26 -10.08
N VAL A 68 -3.38 -2.07 -9.67
CA VAL A 68 -4.37 -1.28 -10.43
C VAL A 68 -3.73 -0.42 -11.52
N GLY A 69 -2.40 -0.41 -11.60
CA GLY A 69 -1.59 0.29 -12.61
C GLY A 69 -1.02 1.62 -12.12
N TYR A 70 0.21 1.90 -12.54
CA TYR A 70 0.94 3.13 -12.18
C TYR A 70 0.25 4.41 -12.68
N SER A 71 -0.43 4.34 -13.81
CA SER A 71 -1.22 5.44 -14.37
C SER A 71 -2.30 5.95 -13.41
N TRP A 72 -2.75 5.12 -12.48
CA TRP A 72 -3.71 5.53 -11.45
C TRP A 72 -3.15 6.60 -10.52
N ILE A 73 -1.91 6.46 -10.07
CA ILE A 73 -1.24 7.44 -9.21
C ILE A 73 -1.10 8.78 -9.93
N ASP A 74 -0.64 8.75 -11.17
CA ASP A 74 -0.46 9.96 -11.98
C ASP A 74 -1.80 10.62 -12.29
N THR A 75 -2.83 9.83 -12.61
CA THR A 75 -4.19 10.33 -12.84
C THR A 75 -4.77 10.99 -11.59
N LEU A 76 -4.60 10.39 -10.41
CA LEU A 76 -5.05 11.00 -9.15
C LEU A 76 -4.31 12.30 -8.85
N LYS A 77 -2.99 12.35 -9.04
CA LYS A 77 -2.21 13.58 -8.88
C LYS A 77 -2.69 14.68 -9.83
N GLN A 78 -3.00 14.33 -11.06
CA GLN A 78 -3.55 15.27 -12.01
C GLN A 78 -4.92 15.79 -11.56
N ILE A 79 -5.86 14.91 -11.28
CA ILE A 79 -7.22 15.26 -10.81
C ILE A 79 -7.15 16.18 -9.60
N THR A 80 -6.34 15.82 -8.60
CA THR A 80 -6.24 16.60 -7.37
C THR A 80 -5.54 17.93 -7.57
N SER A 81 -4.56 18.02 -8.47
CA SER A 81 -3.90 19.29 -8.80
C SER A 81 -4.80 20.26 -9.56
N GLU A 82 -5.74 19.73 -10.36
CA GLU A 82 -6.74 20.54 -11.07
C GLU A 82 -7.89 20.97 -10.13
N ALA A 83 -8.30 20.08 -9.22
CA ALA A 83 -9.42 20.33 -8.30
C ALA A 83 -9.06 21.24 -7.11
N VAL A 84 -7.81 21.23 -6.67
CA VAL A 84 -7.34 21.98 -5.49
C VAL A 84 -6.32 23.02 -5.90
N THR A 85 -6.67 24.30 -5.75
CA THR A 85 -5.79 25.42 -6.06
C THR A 85 -4.75 25.65 -4.96
N ASP A 86 -3.70 26.40 -5.27
CA ASP A 86 -2.70 26.79 -4.27
C ASP A 86 -3.31 27.74 -3.22
N GLU A 87 -4.30 28.56 -3.61
CA GLU A 87 -5.06 29.39 -2.69
C GLU A 87 -5.86 28.55 -1.70
N MET A 88 -6.53 27.49 -2.16
CA MET A 88 -7.23 26.55 -1.28
C MET A 88 -6.25 25.90 -0.27
N MET A 89 -5.05 25.54 -0.73
CA MET A 89 -4.03 24.99 0.16
C MET A 89 -3.52 26.02 1.17
N ALA A 90 -3.35 27.27 0.79
CA ALA A 90 -2.95 28.35 1.71
C ALA A 90 -3.95 28.54 2.86
N HIS A 91 -5.23 28.30 2.61
CA HIS A 91 -6.32 28.40 3.58
C HIS A 91 -6.76 27.04 4.18
N ALA A 92 -5.97 25.99 3.97
CA ALA A 92 -6.33 24.65 4.41
C ALA A 92 -6.53 24.54 5.92
N ALA A 93 -5.72 25.24 6.72
CA ALA A 93 -5.82 25.25 8.18
C ALA A 93 -7.09 25.95 8.69
N GLU A 94 -7.59 26.93 7.96
CA GLU A 94 -8.84 27.62 8.29
C GLU A 94 -10.05 26.73 8.04
N ARG A 95 -10.03 26.01 6.92
CA ARG A 95 -11.11 25.09 6.53
C ARG A 95 -11.09 23.79 7.34
N PHE A 96 -9.90 23.23 7.58
CA PHE A 96 -9.69 21.95 8.26
C PHE A 96 -8.73 22.12 9.44
N PRO A 97 -9.20 22.71 10.55
CA PRO A 97 -8.33 23.00 11.71
C PRO A 97 -7.84 21.75 12.46
N ILE A 98 -8.51 20.62 12.27
CA ILE A 98 -8.15 19.34 12.88
C ILE A 98 -7.54 18.45 11.80
N ASN A 99 -6.31 17.99 12.03
CA ASN A 99 -5.57 17.16 11.07
C ASN A 99 -5.56 17.80 9.67
N THR A 100 -5.05 19.00 9.60
CA THR A 100 -4.99 19.83 8.39
C THR A 100 -4.28 19.09 7.25
N PRO A 101 -4.86 19.01 6.05
CA PRO A 101 -4.21 18.40 4.88
C PRO A 101 -2.88 19.08 4.54
N MET A 102 -1.86 18.30 4.22
CA MET A 102 -0.51 18.78 3.91
C MET A 102 -0.24 18.92 2.42
N ASN A 103 -1.06 18.32 1.58
CA ASN A 103 -0.95 18.37 0.13
C ASN A 103 -2.32 18.35 -0.55
N LYS A 104 -2.36 18.58 -1.86
CA LYS A 104 -3.60 18.70 -2.64
C LYS A 104 -4.42 17.41 -2.66
N GLU A 105 -3.76 16.26 -2.65
CA GLU A 105 -4.42 14.97 -2.63
C GLU A 105 -5.14 14.75 -1.29
N GLU A 106 -4.46 15.02 -0.18
CA GLU A 106 -5.06 14.96 1.16
C GLU A 106 -6.23 15.95 1.29
N TYR A 107 -6.07 17.16 0.76
CA TYR A 107 -7.13 18.17 0.76
C TYR A 107 -8.37 17.69 0.00
N TYR A 108 -8.17 17.11 -1.17
CA TYR A 108 -9.23 16.57 -2.00
C TYR A 108 -10.02 15.47 -1.28
N TYR A 109 -9.32 14.48 -0.73
CA TYR A 109 -9.96 13.40 0.04
C TYR A 109 -10.61 13.90 1.32
N ARG A 110 -9.99 14.86 2.00
CA ARG A 110 -10.56 15.48 3.19
C ARG A 110 -11.85 16.21 2.89
N SER A 111 -11.94 16.89 1.77
CA SER A 111 -13.17 17.57 1.35
C SER A 111 -14.33 16.59 1.18
N ILE A 112 -14.08 15.48 0.48
CA ILE A 112 -15.07 14.43 0.28
C ILE A 112 -15.46 13.76 1.61
N PHE A 113 -14.46 13.46 2.45
CA PHE A 113 -14.72 12.84 3.75
C PHE A 113 -15.63 13.70 4.64
N GLU A 114 -15.40 15.00 4.66
CA GLU A 114 -16.15 15.91 5.53
C GLU A 114 -17.60 16.14 5.06
N GLU A 115 -17.89 15.98 3.77
CA GLU A 115 -19.27 15.96 3.25
C GLU A 115 -20.10 14.82 3.86
N HIS A 116 -19.47 13.68 4.13
CA HIS A 116 -20.11 12.51 4.70
C HIS A 116 -20.00 12.44 6.23
N PHE A 117 -18.95 12.99 6.80
CA PHE A 117 -18.59 12.89 8.22
C PHE A 117 -18.15 14.25 8.80
N PRO A 118 -19.07 15.21 8.98
CA PRO A 118 -18.72 16.60 9.29
C PRO A 118 -18.38 16.87 10.76
N SER A 119 -18.31 15.83 11.61
CA SER A 119 -18.06 16.03 13.05
C SER A 119 -16.55 16.13 13.36
N ASP A 120 -16.21 16.88 14.40
CA ASP A 120 -14.86 16.99 14.94
C ASP A 120 -14.26 15.62 15.33
N SER A 121 -15.09 14.73 15.85
CA SER A 121 -14.67 13.36 16.20
C SER A 121 -14.27 12.56 14.98
N ALA A 122 -14.97 12.72 13.86
CA ALA A 122 -14.59 12.11 12.60
C ALA A 122 -13.29 12.73 12.07
N ALA A 123 -13.15 14.05 12.12
CA ALA A 123 -11.94 14.75 11.72
C ALA A 123 -10.69 14.26 12.48
N ARG A 124 -10.82 13.97 13.78
CA ARG A 124 -9.72 13.42 14.62
C ARG A 124 -9.34 11.99 14.24
N SER A 125 -10.18 11.25 13.53
CA SER A 125 -9.87 9.89 13.05
C SER A 125 -9.09 9.87 11.74
N VAL A 126 -8.93 11.01 11.07
CA VAL A 126 -8.15 11.11 9.82
C VAL A 126 -6.66 11.01 10.15
N PRO A 127 -5.90 10.13 9.48
CA PRO A 127 -4.45 10.08 9.62
C PRO A 127 -3.81 11.43 9.31
N HIS A 128 -2.79 11.80 10.08
CA HIS A 128 -2.13 13.11 9.97
C HIS A 128 -0.61 12.99 9.74
N GLU A 129 -0.10 11.81 9.54
CA GLU A 129 1.31 11.61 9.28
C GLU A 129 1.56 11.43 7.78
N ALA A 130 2.61 12.07 7.30
CA ALA A 130 3.10 11.84 5.95
C ALA A 130 3.51 10.37 5.82
N SER A 131 3.04 9.72 4.76
CA SER A 131 3.49 8.38 4.42
C SER A 131 4.07 8.38 3.01
N VAL A 132 5.12 7.61 2.81
CA VAL A 132 5.68 7.37 1.48
C VAL A 132 5.43 5.91 1.15
N ALA A 133 4.67 5.65 0.11
CA ALA A 133 4.35 4.31 -0.36
C ALA A 133 3.90 3.36 0.78
N CYS A 134 2.91 3.80 1.55
CA CYS A 134 2.36 3.08 2.71
C CYS A 134 3.32 2.89 3.89
N SER A 135 4.48 3.56 3.90
CA SER A 135 5.44 3.51 4.99
C SER A 135 5.36 4.76 5.84
N THR A 136 5.32 4.59 7.16
CA THR A 136 5.39 5.72 8.11
C THR A 136 6.81 6.27 8.17
N ALA A 137 6.97 7.51 8.64
CA ALA A 137 8.29 8.12 8.85
C ALA A 137 9.21 7.23 9.70
N ILE A 138 8.67 6.61 10.76
CA ILE A 138 9.40 5.68 11.63
C ILE A 138 9.85 4.43 10.84
N ALA A 139 9.01 3.87 9.99
CA ALA A 139 9.38 2.71 9.18
C ALA A 139 10.51 3.02 8.19
N LEU A 140 10.55 4.24 7.65
CA LEU A 140 11.64 4.70 6.77
C LEU A 140 12.98 4.87 7.50
N GLU A 141 12.97 5.00 8.83
CA GLU A 141 14.18 5.08 9.64
C GLU A 141 14.83 3.71 9.91
N TRP A 142 14.09 2.62 9.77
CA TRP A 142 14.59 1.27 10.05
C TRP A 142 15.65 0.80 9.05
N ASP A 143 15.63 1.31 7.83
CA ASP A 143 16.62 1.00 6.79
C ASP A 143 16.95 2.26 6.00
N GLU A 144 18.23 2.65 6.01
CA GLU A 144 18.71 3.80 5.24
C GLU A 144 18.55 3.64 3.72
N ALA A 145 18.49 2.41 3.21
CA ALA A 145 18.21 2.17 1.82
C ALA A 145 16.82 2.67 1.42
N TRP A 146 15.84 2.62 2.33
CA TRP A 146 14.48 3.09 2.09
C TRP A 146 14.38 4.61 1.98
N LYS A 147 15.25 5.35 2.67
CA LYS A 147 15.32 6.82 2.55
C LYS A 147 15.75 7.28 1.16
N LYS A 148 16.45 6.42 0.42
CA LYS A 148 16.97 6.70 -0.93
C LYS A 148 16.06 6.20 -2.05
N MET A 149 14.98 5.48 -1.71
CA MET A 149 14.03 4.95 -2.67
C MET A 149 12.87 5.93 -2.85
N ASN A 150 12.52 6.22 -4.09
CA ASN A 150 11.31 6.99 -4.41
C ASN A 150 10.03 6.21 -4.10
N ASP A 151 10.15 4.89 -3.95
CA ASP A 151 9.07 3.98 -3.61
C ASP A 151 9.61 2.83 -2.75
N PRO A 152 9.54 2.93 -1.40
CA PRO A 152 9.98 1.88 -0.49
C PRO A 152 9.03 0.68 -0.44
N SER A 153 7.94 0.68 -1.20
CA SER A 153 6.92 -0.35 -1.17
C SER A 153 7.40 -1.68 -1.76
N GLY A 154 8.09 -2.50 -1.00
CA GLY A 154 8.35 -3.91 -1.35
C GLY A 154 9.17 -4.18 -2.62
N ARG A 155 9.66 -3.13 -3.30
CA ARG A 155 10.57 -3.23 -4.46
C ARG A 155 12.04 -3.26 -4.06
N ALA A 156 12.32 -3.59 -2.81
CA ALA A 156 13.68 -3.69 -2.29
C ALA A 156 14.55 -4.71 -3.05
N VAL A 157 13.93 -5.56 -3.86
CA VAL A 157 14.59 -6.61 -4.65
C VAL A 157 14.66 -6.20 -6.13
N LYS A 158 15.06 -4.96 -6.40
CA LYS A 158 15.36 -4.51 -7.77
C LYS A 158 16.44 -5.41 -8.37
N GLY A 159 16.20 -5.91 -9.56
CA GLY A 159 17.10 -6.78 -10.31
C GLY A 159 16.76 -8.27 -10.24
N VAL A 160 16.04 -8.76 -9.26
CA VAL A 160 15.57 -10.15 -9.23
C VAL A 160 14.34 -10.34 -10.13
N HIS A 161 13.63 -9.28 -10.40
CA HIS A 161 12.40 -9.28 -11.18
C HIS A 161 12.56 -8.77 -12.62
N GLU A 162 13.73 -8.25 -13.00
CA GLU A 162 13.97 -7.73 -14.37
C GLU A 162 13.80 -8.77 -15.49
N GLN A 163 13.79 -10.04 -15.15
CA GLN A 163 13.61 -11.16 -16.08
C GLN A 163 12.19 -11.77 -16.04
N ALA A 164 11.29 -11.20 -15.24
CA ALA A 164 9.93 -11.76 -15.05
C ALA A 164 8.87 -11.15 -15.99
N TYR A 165 9.29 -10.26 -16.92
CA TYR A 165 8.44 -9.65 -17.95
C TYR A 165 8.92 -10.04 -19.34
#